data_2e04876c30eeb733d985a134953a711f
#
_entry.id   2e04876c30eeb733d985a134953a711f
#
_cell.length_a   1.000
_cell.length_b   1.000
_cell.length_c   1.000
_cell.angle_alpha   90.00
_cell.angle_beta   90.00
_cell.angle_gamma   90.00
#
_symmetry.space_group_name_H-M   'P 1'
#
loop_
_entity.id
_entity.type
_entity.pdbx_description
1 polymer ?
#
loop_
_entity_poly.entity_id
_entity_poly.type
_entity_poly.pdbx_seq_one_letter_code
_entity_poly.pdbx_strand_id
1 'polypeptide(L)'
;MKALSVKKSGNYVDCTFGRGGHSKKILSLLSTGKLTSFDLDHESEKSAAEIKNSNFNFIRANFSEVSSFFQNSSLDGAIIDCGVSSPQIDQPKRGFSFQKDGPLDMRFGDSTSKTCYDIVNFYSEKNLAKIFKQFGEEKQSKKIAKAICVQREKKKFETTMQLAIFIKEIKTIKENKNPATKVFQALRMEVNSEIDNLHKCLISLKKLMKKGGKIIVISFHSIEDRLVKNLFKHKENIHEKRIPIKNDSLPEFKVSKLIIPSDQEVEMNVRSRSARMRVITKL
;
A
#
# COMPACT_ATOMS: atom_id res chain seq x y z
N MET A 1 12.23 4.81 12.19
CA MET A 1 13.45 5.60 11.94
C MET A 1 14.75 4.85 12.24
N LYS A 2 14.90 4.14 13.38
CA LYS A 2 16.12 3.31 13.64
C LYS A 2 16.44 2.35 12.47
N ALA A 3 15.43 1.70 11.92
CA ALA A 3 15.59 0.75 10.81
C ALA A 3 16.08 1.41 9.51
N LEU A 4 15.69 2.66 9.21
CA LEU A 4 16.14 3.40 8.04
C LEU A 4 17.59 3.88 8.15
N SER A 5 18.11 4.04 9.37
CA SER A 5 19.48 4.51 9.66
C SER A 5 19.80 5.81 8.93
N VAL A 6 18.99 6.86 9.17
CA VAL A 6 19.10 8.14 8.48
C VAL A 6 20.46 8.78 8.66
N LYS A 7 21.15 9.08 7.55
CA LYS A 7 22.41 9.84 7.49
C LYS A 7 22.09 11.34 7.35
N LYS A 8 22.79 12.20 8.07
CA LYS A 8 22.55 13.66 8.08
C LYS A 8 22.60 14.33 6.70
N SER A 9 23.40 13.80 5.78
CA SER A 9 23.59 14.30 4.40
C SER A 9 22.95 13.40 3.33
N GLY A 10 22.15 12.39 3.71
CA GLY A 10 21.58 11.42 2.79
C GLY A 10 20.35 11.93 2.03
N ASN A 11 20.06 11.31 0.90
CA ASN A 11 18.87 11.56 0.10
C ASN A 11 17.82 10.49 0.34
N TYR A 12 16.61 10.92 0.69
CA TYR A 12 15.53 10.03 1.07
C TYR A 12 14.27 10.29 0.27
N VAL A 13 13.45 9.25 0.13
CA VAL A 13 12.11 9.36 -0.42
C VAL A 13 11.09 8.75 0.54
N ASP A 14 10.00 9.48 0.77
CA ASP A 14 8.79 8.99 1.42
C ASP A 14 7.73 8.84 0.34
N CYS A 15 7.43 7.59 -0.04
CA CYS A 15 6.51 7.29 -1.14
C CYS A 15 5.04 7.47 -0.76
N THR A 16 4.74 7.68 0.53
CA THR A 16 3.38 7.70 1.10
C THR A 16 3.32 8.74 2.21
N PHE A 17 3.33 10.01 1.83
CA PHE A 17 3.44 11.12 2.77
C PHE A 17 2.33 11.15 3.82
N GLY A 18 1.05 10.94 3.40
CA GLY A 18 -0.11 11.00 4.28
C GLY A 18 -0.23 12.33 5.02
N ARG A 19 0.05 12.33 6.32
CA ARG A 19 0.11 13.54 7.16
C ARG A 19 1.54 13.95 7.54
N GLY A 20 2.53 13.36 6.89
CA GLY A 20 3.93 13.71 7.05
C GLY A 20 4.58 13.21 8.34
N GLY A 21 4.02 12.21 9.01
CA GLY A 21 4.57 11.69 10.26
C GLY A 21 5.99 11.12 10.07
N HIS A 22 6.17 10.29 9.06
CA HIS A 22 7.47 9.73 8.71
C HIS A 22 8.40 10.81 8.16
N SER A 23 7.91 11.64 7.27
CA SER A 23 8.67 12.74 6.66
C SER A 23 9.21 13.73 7.68
N LYS A 24 8.37 14.22 8.61
CA LYS A 24 8.81 15.11 9.70
C LYS A 24 9.91 14.47 10.55
N LYS A 25 9.80 13.17 10.81
CA LYS A 25 10.80 12.44 11.59
C LYS A 25 12.11 12.23 10.82
N ILE A 26 12.05 12.00 9.50
CA ILE A 26 13.27 11.94 8.66
C ILE A 26 13.94 13.31 8.64
N LEU A 27 13.18 14.37 8.37
CA LEU A 27 13.68 15.76 8.34
C LEU A 27 14.36 16.18 9.64
N SER A 28 13.84 15.77 10.81
CA SER A 28 14.46 16.08 12.10
C SER A 28 15.83 15.42 12.30
N LEU A 29 16.21 14.46 11.47
CA LEU A 29 17.50 13.76 11.50
C LEU A 29 18.47 14.22 10.40
N LEU A 30 17.96 14.97 9.41
CA LEU A 30 18.76 15.54 8.33
C LEU A 30 19.42 16.86 8.74
N SER A 31 20.57 17.14 8.13
CA SER A 31 21.19 18.48 8.20
C SER A 31 21.35 19.08 6.80
N THR A 32 22.14 18.46 5.93
CA THR A 32 22.33 18.85 4.53
C THR A 32 21.67 17.90 3.53
N GLY A 33 21.15 16.77 4.01
CA GLY A 33 20.46 15.79 3.19
C GLY A 33 19.09 16.29 2.74
N LYS A 34 18.47 15.58 1.78
CA LYS A 34 17.19 15.96 1.17
C LYS A 34 16.14 14.87 1.37
N LEU A 35 14.90 15.30 1.51
CA LEU A 35 13.73 14.42 1.51
C LEU A 35 12.75 14.86 0.44
N THR A 36 12.37 13.94 -0.42
CA THR A 36 11.24 14.11 -1.34
C THR A 36 10.11 13.18 -0.94
N SER A 37 8.89 13.70 -0.85
CA SER A 37 7.72 12.90 -0.47
C SER A 37 6.66 12.92 -1.56
N PHE A 38 5.98 11.79 -1.71
CA PHE A 38 4.92 11.60 -2.70
C PHE A 38 3.59 11.31 -2.01
N ASP A 39 2.52 11.84 -2.58
CA ASP A 39 1.16 11.42 -2.28
C ASP A 39 0.23 11.84 -3.42
N LEU A 40 -0.90 11.11 -3.58
CA LEU A 40 -1.96 11.45 -4.53
C LEU A 40 -3.05 12.33 -3.90
N ASP A 41 -3.17 12.29 -2.58
CA ASP A 41 -4.26 12.95 -1.87
C ASP A 41 -4.00 14.47 -1.77
N HIS A 42 -4.98 15.26 -2.20
CA HIS A 42 -4.94 16.73 -2.07
C HIS A 42 -4.82 17.20 -0.61
N GLU A 43 -5.38 16.46 0.34
CA GLU A 43 -5.22 16.78 1.77
C GLU A 43 -3.78 16.57 2.25
N SER A 44 -3.03 15.66 1.63
CA SER A 44 -1.60 15.48 1.89
C SER A 44 -0.77 16.69 1.43
N GLU A 45 -1.13 17.29 0.29
CA GLU A 45 -0.49 18.51 -0.23
C GLU A 45 -0.64 19.69 0.75
N LYS A 46 -1.84 19.88 1.32
CA LYS A 46 -2.07 20.90 2.36
C LYS A 46 -1.17 20.69 3.58
N SER A 47 -1.07 19.44 4.05
CA SER A 47 -0.21 19.09 5.18
C SER A 47 1.29 19.26 4.86
N ALA A 48 1.69 19.04 3.61
CA ALA A 48 3.06 19.24 3.16
C ALA A 48 3.43 20.72 3.10
N ALA A 49 2.50 21.60 2.71
CA ALA A 49 2.71 23.05 2.67
C ALA A 49 3.01 23.69 4.05
N GLU A 50 2.63 22.99 5.13
CA GLU A 50 2.96 23.41 6.49
C GLU A 50 4.43 23.17 6.88
N ILE A 51 5.16 22.32 6.14
CA ILE A 51 6.54 21.97 6.43
C ILE A 51 7.48 23.02 5.86
N LYS A 52 7.94 23.93 6.71
CA LYS A 52 8.90 24.99 6.37
C LYS A 52 10.34 24.49 6.54
N ASN A 53 10.83 23.70 5.56
CA ASN A 53 12.19 23.15 5.58
C ASN A 53 12.74 23.11 4.16
N SER A 54 13.89 23.78 3.92
CA SER A 54 14.53 23.88 2.59
C SER A 54 15.02 22.53 2.03
N ASN A 55 15.18 21.52 2.89
CA ASN A 55 15.58 20.17 2.50
C ASN A 55 14.37 19.27 2.15
N PHE A 56 13.15 19.81 2.22
CA PHE A 56 11.93 19.10 1.95
C PHE A 56 11.35 19.48 0.59
N ASN A 57 10.94 18.46 -0.17
CA ASN A 57 10.18 18.62 -1.40
C ASN A 57 8.98 17.70 -1.37
N PHE A 58 7.81 18.20 -1.78
CA PHE A 58 6.58 17.41 -1.93
C PHE A 58 6.16 17.36 -3.39
N ILE A 59 5.78 16.19 -3.86
CA ILE A 59 5.33 15.95 -5.23
C ILE A 59 3.96 15.26 -5.17
N ARG A 60 2.93 15.93 -5.69
CA ARG A 60 1.60 15.34 -5.81
C ARG A 60 1.57 14.43 -7.04
N ALA A 61 2.05 13.20 -6.87
CA ALA A 61 2.10 12.19 -7.93
C ALA A 61 1.98 10.79 -7.34
N ASN A 62 1.71 9.81 -8.20
CA ASN A 62 1.74 8.42 -7.81
C ASN A 62 3.19 7.97 -7.56
N PHE A 63 3.44 7.37 -6.42
CA PHE A 63 4.77 6.85 -6.07
C PHE A 63 5.28 5.77 -7.05
N SER A 64 4.41 5.17 -7.86
CA SER A 64 4.83 4.28 -8.96
C SER A 64 5.70 4.97 -10.00
N GLU A 65 5.65 6.31 -10.05
CA GLU A 65 6.41 7.15 -10.99
C GLU A 65 7.74 7.66 -10.39
N VAL A 66 8.12 7.18 -9.22
CA VAL A 66 9.32 7.65 -8.49
C VAL A 66 10.60 7.68 -9.35
N SER A 67 10.73 6.77 -10.32
CA SER A 67 11.89 6.74 -11.23
C SER A 67 12.03 7.97 -12.14
N SER A 68 10.96 8.71 -12.37
CA SER A 68 10.98 9.93 -13.20
C SER A 68 11.62 11.13 -12.48
N PHE A 69 11.81 11.02 -11.16
CA PHE A 69 12.28 12.12 -10.31
C PHE A 69 13.69 11.92 -9.76
N PHE A 70 14.28 10.74 -9.93
CA PHE A 70 15.60 10.42 -9.37
C PHE A 70 16.47 9.70 -10.38
N GLN A 71 17.78 9.94 -10.28
CA GLN A 71 18.80 9.19 -11.01
C GLN A 71 19.07 7.84 -10.33
N ASN A 72 19.56 6.88 -11.10
CA ASN A 72 20.00 5.59 -10.56
C ASN A 72 21.05 5.78 -9.48
N SER A 73 21.00 4.94 -8.45
CA SER A 73 21.96 4.96 -7.33
C SER A 73 22.09 6.33 -6.65
N SER A 74 20.96 7.08 -6.52
CA SER A 74 20.96 8.42 -5.91
C SER A 74 20.36 8.46 -4.50
N LEU A 75 19.61 7.41 -4.09
CA LEU A 75 18.88 7.37 -2.81
C LEU A 75 19.63 6.58 -1.73
N ASP A 76 19.75 7.16 -0.55
CA ASP A 76 20.25 6.51 0.66
C ASP A 76 19.15 5.73 1.39
N GLY A 77 17.87 6.11 1.21
CA GLY A 77 16.76 5.38 1.79
C GLY A 77 15.40 5.74 1.20
N ALA A 78 14.47 4.79 1.33
CA ALA A 78 13.07 4.94 0.93
C ALA A 78 12.14 4.39 2.01
N ILE A 79 10.97 5.00 2.17
CA ILE A 79 9.89 4.47 3.00
C ILE A 79 8.60 4.40 2.19
N ILE A 80 7.89 3.29 2.35
CA ILE A 80 6.55 3.06 1.80
C ILE A 80 5.68 2.57 2.95
N ASP A 81 4.65 3.34 3.31
CA ASP A 81 3.63 2.95 4.30
C ASP A 81 2.33 2.69 3.54
N CYS A 82 2.07 1.39 3.23
CA CYS A 82 0.96 1.00 2.38
C CYS A 82 -0.40 1.24 3.05
N GLY A 83 -1.41 1.49 2.24
CA GLY A 83 -2.79 1.56 2.70
C GLY A 83 -3.34 2.98 2.78
N VAL A 84 -4.30 3.19 3.69
CA VAL A 84 -5.08 4.42 3.80
C VAL A 84 -4.63 5.27 4.96
N SER A 85 -4.63 6.58 4.77
CA SER A 85 -4.41 7.52 5.86
C SER A 85 -5.63 7.59 6.80
N SER A 86 -5.42 7.99 8.07
CA SER A 86 -6.52 8.13 9.03
C SER A 86 -7.63 9.05 8.53
N PRO A 87 -7.36 10.23 7.95
CA PRO A 87 -8.41 11.10 7.43
C PRO A 87 -9.25 10.48 6.31
N GLN A 88 -8.65 9.64 5.46
CA GLN A 88 -9.40 8.93 4.41
C GLN A 88 -10.45 7.99 5.00
N ILE A 89 -10.11 7.29 6.10
CA ILE A 89 -11.06 6.41 6.81
C ILE A 89 -12.10 7.23 7.57
N ASP A 90 -11.68 8.33 8.22
CA ASP A 90 -12.51 9.10 9.13
C ASP A 90 -13.53 10.01 8.41
N GLN A 91 -13.30 10.32 7.13
CA GLN A 91 -14.20 11.13 6.29
C GLN A 91 -15.19 10.25 5.50
N PRO A 92 -16.49 10.21 5.86
CA PRO A 92 -17.47 9.36 5.21
C PRO A 92 -17.58 9.61 3.70
N LYS A 93 -17.48 10.86 3.27
CA LYS A 93 -17.56 11.27 1.85
C LYS A 93 -16.48 10.64 0.94
N ARG A 94 -15.42 10.09 1.51
CA ARG A 94 -14.35 9.40 0.77
C ARG A 94 -14.67 7.93 0.49
N GLY A 95 -15.66 7.35 1.16
CA GLY A 95 -16.15 5.98 0.90
C GLY A 95 -15.21 4.84 1.33
N PHE A 96 -14.16 5.08 2.10
CA PHE A 96 -13.22 4.03 2.54
C PHE A 96 -13.73 3.19 3.71
N SER A 97 -14.72 3.69 4.44
CA SER A 97 -15.29 3.03 5.62
C SER A 97 -16.77 2.75 5.44
N PHE A 98 -17.23 1.68 6.06
CA PHE A 98 -18.65 1.34 6.17
C PHE A 98 -19.19 1.53 7.60
N GLN A 99 -18.40 2.10 8.50
CA GLN A 99 -18.85 2.44 9.85
C GLN A 99 -19.72 3.69 9.86
N LYS A 100 -19.46 4.61 8.94
CA LYS A 100 -20.28 5.77 8.64
C LYS A 100 -20.64 5.69 7.17
N ASP A 101 -21.89 5.98 6.83
CA ASP A 101 -22.36 5.90 5.45
C ASP A 101 -21.74 6.99 4.58
N GLY A 102 -21.44 6.62 3.34
CA GLY A 102 -20.84 7.51 2.35
C GLY A 102 -20.94 6.94 0.94
N PRO A 103 -20.60 7.70 -0.10
CA PRO A 103 -20.62 7.23 -1.48
C PRO A 103 -19.60 6.11 -1.69
N LEU A 104 -19.83 5.25 -2.68
CA LEU A 104 -18.89 4.22 -3.12
C LEU A 104 -17.78 4.84 -3.99
N ASP A 105 -16.93 5.69 -3.41
CA ASP A 105 -15.82 6.34 -4.14
C ASP A 105 -14.52 5.56 -4.00
N MET A 106 -13.86 5.57 -2.85
CA MET A 106 -12.60 4.90 -2.49
C MET A 106 -11.35 5.37 -3.26
N ARG A 107 -11.36 6.45 -4.01
CA ARG A 107 -10.17 6.96 -4.71
C ARG A 107 -9.21 7.66 -3.75
N PHE A 108 -7.92 7.44 -3.91
CA PHE A 108 -6.90 8.20 -3.16
C PHE A 108 -6.77 9.64 -3.65
N GLY A 109 -6.94 9.87 -4.95
CA GLY A 109 -6.85 11.17 -5.59
C GLY A 109 -7.54 11.16 -6.94
N ASP A 110 -7.34 12.21 -7.73
CA ASP A 110 -8.03 12.43 -9.00
C ASP A 110 -7.40 11.70 -10.19
N SER A 111 -6.33 10.94 -9.96
CA SER A 111 -5.59 10.23 -11.01
C SER A 111 -6.35 9.05 -11.64
N THR A 112 -7.42 8.61 -11.02
CA THR A 112 -8.33 7.60 -11.58
C THR A 112 -9.74 8.13 -11.69
N SER A 113 -10.41 7.89 -12.83
CA SER A 113 -11.83 8.16 -13.00
C SER A 113 -12.71 7.04 -12.44
N LYS A 114 -12.15 5.84 -12.23
CA LYS A 114 -12.86 4.65 -11.75
C LYS A 114 -13.10 4.74 -10.26
N THR A 115 -14.34 4.63 -9.84
CA THR A 115 -14.78 4.61 -8.45
C THR A 115 -15.13 3.19 -8.00
N CYS A 116 -15.34 3.00 -6.70
CA CYS A 116 -15.90 1.77 -6.15
C CYS A 116 -17.32 1.51 -6.69
N TYR A 117 -18.11 2.57 -6.92
CA TYR A 117 -19.43 2.48 -7.55
C TYR A 117 -19.34 1.81 -8.92
N ASP A 118 -18.39 2.22 -9.75
CA ASP A 118 -18.22 1.66 -11.09
C ASP A 118 -17.86 0.18 -11.04
N ILE A 119 -16.97 -0.22 -10.11
CA ILE A 119 -16.60 -1.61 -9.95
C ILE A 119 -17.79 -2.46 -9.52
N VAL A 120 -18.50 -2.05 -8.47
CA VAL A 120 -19.61 -2.81 -7.89
C VAL A 120 -20.77 -2.94 -8.89
N ASN A 121 -21.09 -1.86 -9.60
CA ASN A 121 -22.27 -1.82 -10.45
C ASN A 121 -22.05 -2.24 -11.91
N PHE A 122 -20.80 -2.26 -12.40
CA PHE A 122 -20.56 -2.53 -13.83
C PHE A 122 -19.56 -3.65 -14.10
N TYR A 123 -18.75 -4.10 -13.14
CA TYR A 123 -17.87 -5.23 -13.39
C TYR A 123 -18.68 -6.52 -13.60
N SER A 124 -18.17 -7.41 -14.47
CA SER A 124 -18.74 -8.76 -14.61
C SER A 124 -18.60 -9.57 -13.32
N GLU A 125 -19.50 -10.54 -13.11
CA GLU A 125 -19.43 -11.48 -11.98
C GLU A 125 -18.04 -12.11 -11.86
N LYS A 126 -17.46 -12.53 -13.01
CA LYS A 126 -16.12 -13.12 -13.07
C LYS A 126 -15.04 -12.15 -12.54
N ASN A 127 -15.10 -10.89 -12.91
CA ASN A 127 -14.14 -9.88 -12.46
C ASN A 127 -14.32 -9.55 -10.99
N LEU A 128 -15.55 -9.39 -10.50
CA LEU A 128 -15.82 -9.20 -9.06
C LEU A 128 -15.29 -10.39 -8.24
N ALA A 129 -15.60 -11.63 -8.65
CA ALA A 129 -15.12 -12.82 -7.95
C ALA A 129 -13.58 -12.90 -7.95
N LYS A 130 -12.94 -12.50 -9.06
CA LYS A 130 -11.48 -12.45 -9.19
C LYS A 130 -10.87 -11.48 -8.18
N ILE A 131 -11.32 -10.23 -8.13
CA ILE A 131 -10.76 -9.22 -7.23
C ILE A 131 -11.03 -9.56 -5.76
N PHE A 132 -12.23 -10.05 -5.42
CA PHE A 132 -12.55 -10.47 -4.05
C PHE A 132 -11.65 -11.62 -3.59
N LYS A 133 -11.33 -12.57 -4.48
CA LYS A 133 -10.41 -13.66 -4.17
C LYS A 133 -8.97 -13.20 -4.09
N GLN A 134 -8.51 -12.40 -5.06
CA GLN A 134 -7.09 -12.00 -5.17
C GLN A 134 -6.70 -10.94 -4.15
N PHE A 135 -7.51 -9.88 -3.99
CA PHE A 135 -7.19 -8.74 -3.15
C PHE A 135 -7.86 -8.78 -1.77
N GLY A 136 -8.96 -9.50 -1.63
CA GLY A 136 -9.64 -9.68 -0.35
C GLY A 136 -9.29 -10.99 0.37
N GLU A 137 -8.67 -11.95 -0.33
CA GLU A 137 -8.54 -13.35 0.17
C GLU A 137 -9.90 -13.88 0.67
N GLU A 138 -11.00 -13.47 -0.03
CA GLU A 138 -12.37 -13.82 0.35
C GLU A 138 -12.73 -15.23 -0.14
N LYS A 139 -13.07 -16.11 0.82
CA LYS A 139 -13.41 -17.52 0.52
C LYS A 139 -14.72 -17.65 -0.23
N GLN A 140 -15.69 -16.77 0.04
CA GLN A 140 -17.01 -16.77 -0.60
C GLN A 140 -17.09 -15.82 -1.81
N SER A 141 -15.95 -15.51 -2.45
CA SER A 141 -15.82 -14.52 -3.52
C SER A 141 -16.84 -14.73 -4.66
N LYS A 142 -17.03 -15.96 -5.13
CA LYS A 142 -18.01 -16.28 -6.20
C LYS A 142 -19.44 -16.05 -5.75
N LYS A 143 -19.80 -16.49 -4.53
CA LYS A 143 -21.16 -16.33 -3.98
C LYS A 143 -21.51 -14.84 -3.83
N ILE A 144 -20.59 -14.05 -3.29
CA ILE A 144 -20.78 -12.60 -3.09
C ILE A 144 -20.89 -11.90 -4.45
N ALA A 145 -19.99 -12.20 -5.40
CA ALA A 145 -20.02 -11.61 -6.74
C ALA A 145 -21.34 -11.86 -7.46
N LYS A 146 -21.81 -13.13 -7.48
CA LYS A 146 -23.10 -13.50 -8.07
C LYS A 146 -24.26 -12.75 -7.43
N ALA A 147 -24.30 -12.67 -6.09
CA ALA A 147 -25.36 -11.98 -5.38
C ALA A 147 -25.38 -10.47 -5.66
N ILE A 148 -24.20 -9.82 -5.73
CA ILE A 148 -24.08 -8.39 -6.11
C ILE A 148 -24.63 -8.20 -7.52
N CYS A 149 -24.27 -9.06 -8.48
CA CYS A 149 -24.76 -8.95 -9.85
C CYS A 149 -26.31 -9.07 -9.93
N VAL A 150 -26.90 -10.03 -9.22
CA VAL A 150 -28.36 -10.20 -9.18
C VAL A 150 -29.05 -9.00 -8.52
N GLN A 151 -28.49 -8.47 -7.42
CA GLN A 151 -29.10 -7.36 -6.70
C GLN A 151 -29.04 -6.07 -7.50
N ARG A 152 -27.93 -5.75 -8.17
CA ARG A 152 -27.78 -4.51 -8.91
C ARG A 152 -28.67 -4.39 -10.14
N GLU A 153 -29.16 -5.52 -10.71
CA GLU A 153 -30.17 -5.52 -11.76
C GLU A 153 -31.52 -4.97 -11.26
N LYS A 154 -31.81 -5.15 -9.95
CA LYS A 154 -33.02 -4.63 -9.32
C LYS A 154 -32.82 -3.19 -8.84
N LYS A 155 -31.71 -2.95 -8.16
CA LYS A 155 -31.33 -1.65 -7.61
C LYS A 155 -29.81 -1.58 -7.44
N LYS A 156 -29.19 -0.56 -8.03
CA LYS A 156 -27.75 -0.30 -7.90
C LYS A 156 -27.35 0.01 -6.45
N PHE A 157 -26.11 -0.31 -6.11
CA PHE A 157 -25.52 0.10 -4.85
C PHE A 157 -24.98 1.52 -4.97
N GLU A 158 -25.38 2.39 -4.05
CA GLU A 158 -24.98 3.81 -4.05
C GLU A 158 -24.05 4.13 -2.89
N THR A 159 -24.26 3.47 -1.73
CA THR A 159 -23.53 3.80 -0.51
C THR A 159 -22.77 2.63 0.09
N THR A 160 -21.78 2.98 0.91
CA THR A 160 -20.93 1.99 1.59
C THR A 160 -21.74 1.12 2.57
N MET A 161 -22.70 1.71 3.27
CA MET A 161 -23.52 0.99 4.24
C MET A 161 -24.47 0.01 3.54
N GLN A 162 -25.10 0.41 2.43
CA GLN A 162 -25.93 -0.49 1.62
C GLN A 162 -25.16 -1.73 1.21
N LEU A 163 -23.96 -1.56 0.66
CA LEU A 163 -23.12 -2.67 0.22
C LEU A 163 -22.67 -3.54 1.42
N ALA A 164 -22.29 -2.93 2.55
CA ALA A 164 -21.81 -3.65 3.71
C ALA A 164 -22.91 -4.50 4.37
N ILE A 165 -24.14 -3.97 4.50
CA ILE A 165 -25.30 -4.70 5.02
C ILE A 165 -25.61 -5.88 4.11
N PHE A 166 -25.68 -5.65 2.80
CA PHE A 166 -25.95 -6.70 1.82
C PHE A 166 -24.93 -7.83 1.89
N ILE A 167 -23.63 -7.52 1.97
CA ILE A 167 -22.58 -8.54 2.13
C ILE A 167 -22.77 -9.34 3.43
N LYS A 168 -23.12 -8.67 4.53
CA LYS A 168 -23.36 -9.31 5.83
C LYS A 168 -24.49 -10.33 5.76
N GLU A 169 -25.57 -10.03 5.03
CA GLU A 169 -26.72 -10.93 4.85
C GLU A 169 -26.35 -12.16 4.01
N ILE A 170 -25.48 -12.03 3.02
CA ILE A 170 -25.10 -13.11 2.14
C ILE A 170 -24.09 -14.07 2.77
N LYS A 171 -23.15 -13.54 3.58
CA LYS A 171 -22.06 -14.34 4.14
C LYS A 171 -22.59 -15.30 5.21
N THR A 172 -22.30 -16.58 5.00
CA THR A 172 -22.69 -17.66 5.92
C THR A 172 -21.55 -18.07 6.86
N ILE A 173 -20.29 -17.75 6.50
CA ILE A 173 -19.14 -18.09 7.31
C ILE A 173 -18.93 -16.96 8.33
N LYS A 174 -19.00 -17.31 9.62
CA LYS A 174 -18.66 -16.39 10.70
C LYS A 174 -17.15 -16.15 10.75
N GLU A 175 -16.74 -14.92 10.79
CA GLU A 175 -15.34 -14.47 10.92
C GLU A 175 -15.25 -13.50 12.10
N ASN A 176 -14.06 -13.38 12.73
CA ASN A 176 -13.83 -12.47 13.85
C ASN A 176 -13.90 -10.97 13.42
N LYS A 177 -13.77 -10.70 12.12
CA LYS A 177 -13.86 -9.34 11.53
C LYS A 177 -15.23 -9.15 10.90
N ASN A 178 -15.63 -7.88 10.70
CA ASN A 178 -16.84 -7.56 9.95
C ASN A 178 -16.84 -8.27 8.59
N PRO A 179 -17.94 -8.92 8.22
CA PRO A 179 -18.05 -9.69 6.95
C PRO A 179 -17.68 -8.89 5.70
N ALA A 180 -17.93 -7.58 5.67
CA ALA A 180 -17.63 -6.73 4.52
C ALA A 180 -16.13 -6.35 4.40
N THR A 181 -15.32 -6.53 5.46
CA THR A 181 -13.92 -6.02 5.50
C THR A 181 -13.09 -6.47 4.31
N LYS A 182 -13.12 -7.76 3.95
CA LYS A 182 -12.33 -8.32 2.84
C LYS A 182 -12.78 -7.82 1.48
N VAL A 183 -14.09 -7.64 1.29
CA VAL A 183 -14.65 -7.11 0.04
C VAL A 183 -14.29 -5.65 -0.11
N PHE A 184 -14.40 -4.84 0.93
CA PHE A 184 -14.02 -3.44 0.92
C PHE A 184 -12.50 -3.25 0.68
N GLN A 185 -11.66 -4.08 1.30
CA GLN A 185 -10.23 -4.12 1.00
C GLN A 185 -10.00 -4.41 -0.49
N ALA A 186 -10.66 -5.40 -1.06
CA ALA A 186 -10.49 -5.78 -2.47
C ALA A 186 -10.93 -4.66 -3.43
N LEU A 187 -12.06 -4.01 -3.14
CA LEU A 187 -12.57 -2.89 -3.92
C LEU A 187 -11.61 -1.70 -3.88
N ARG A 188 -11.12 -1.32 -2.69
CA ARG A 188 -10.14 -0.25 -2.53
C ARG A 188 -8.87 -0.51 -3.34
N MET A 189 -8.33 -1.71 -3.22
CA MET A 189 -7.11 -2.11 -3.93
C MET A 189 -7.28 -2.08 -5.45
N GLU A 190 -8.46 -2.46 -5.94
CA GLU A 190 -8.79 -2.42 -7.37
C GLU A 190 -8.96 -0.98 -7.87
N VAL A 191 -9.70 -0.12 -7.12
CA VAL A 191 -9.90 1.29 -7.46
C VAL A 191 -8.57 2.00 -7.64
N ASN A 192 -7.62 1.77 -6.72
CA ASN A 192 -6.37 2.51 -6.65
C ASN A 192 -5.18 1.75 -7.27
N SER A 193 -5.40 0.58 -7.87
CA SER A 193 -4.33 -0.26 -8.45
C SER A 193 -3.16 -0.47 -7.50
N GLU A 194 -3.45 -0.68 -6.19
CA GLU A 194 -2.45 -0.60 -5.11
C GLU A 194 -1.29 -1.58 -5.31
N ILE A 195 -1.57 -2.81 -5.71
CA ILE A 195 -0.54 -3.85 -5.91
C ILE A 195 0.36 -3.54 -7.11
N ASP A 196 -0.22 -3.08 -8.22
CA ASP A 196 0.54 -2.75 -9.42
C ASP A 196 1.44 -1.53 -9.17
N ASN A 197 0.91 -0.52 -8.47
CA ASN A 197 1.67 0.68 -8.12
C ASN A 197 2.81 0.35 -7.15
N LEU A 198 2.56 -0.48 -6.13
CA LEU A 198 3.59 -0.96 -5.21
C LEU A 198 4.68 -1.76 -5.96
N HIS A 199 4.28 -2.65 -6.86
CA HIS A 199 5.22 -3.43 -7.66
C HIS A 199 6.11 -2.53 -8.53
N LYS A 200 5.54 -1.58 -9.27
CA LYS A 200 6.27 -0.61 -10.11
C LYS A 200 7.25 0.22 -9.27
N CYS A 201 6.79 0.74 -8.14
CA CYS A 201 7.64 1.51 -7.23
C CYS A 201 8.84 0.70 -6.73
N LEU A 202 8.61 -0.52 -6.27
CA LEU A 202 9.68 -1.38 -5.75
C LEU A 202 10.70 -1.75 -6.83
N ILE A 203 10.25 -1.99 -8.08
CA ILE A 203 11.16 -2.20 -9.24
C ILE A 203 12.02 -0.95 -9.48
N SER A 204 11.41 0.23 -9.44
CA SER A 204 12.12 1.50 -9.59
C SER A 204 13.14 1.71 -8.47
N LEU A 205 12.74 1.49 -7.22
CA LEU A 205 13.62 1.65 -6.07
C LEU A 205 14.83 0.72 -6.10
N LYS A 206 14.74 -0.48 -6.67
CA LYS A 206 15.92 -1.35 -6.86
C LYS A 206 17.05 -0.62 -7.59
N LYS A 207 16.72 0.15 -8.64
CA LYS A 207 17.69 0.89 -9.45
C LYS A 207 18.15 2.18 -8.75
N LEU A 208 17.25 2.84 -8.04
CA LEU A 208 17.48 4.16 -7.42
C LEU A 208 18.32 4.08 -6.14
N MET A 209 18.29 2.96 -5.43
CA MET A 209 19.05 2.80 -4.18
C MET A 209 20.54 2.75 -4.42
N LYS A 210 21.31 3.44 -3.56
CA LYS A 210 22.76 3.30 -3.41
C LYS A 210 23.09 1.98 -2.72
N LYS A 211 24.33 1.50 -2.88
CA LYS A 211 24.88 0.41 -2.06
C LYS A 211 24.81 0.78 -0.57
N GLY A 212 24.32 -0.14 0.26
CA GLY A 212 24.04 0.09 1.67
C GLY A 212 22.75 0.86 1.96
N GLY A 213 22.07 1.35 0.92
CA GLY A 213 20.78 2.03 1.05
C GLY A 213 19.65 1.09 1.49
N LYS A 214 18.64 1.63 2.15
CA LYS A 214 17.55 0.85 2.76
C LYS A 214 16.18 1.27 2.25
N ILE A 215 15.35 0.29 1.89
CA ILE A 215 13.94 0.46 1.61
C ILE A 215 13.16 -0.11 2.79
N ILE A 216 12.30 0.70 3.41
CA ILE A 216 11.36 0.26 4.44
C ILE A 216 10.00 0.16 3.81
N VAL A 217 9.36 -1.01 3.94
CA VAL A 217 7.99 -1.21 3.51
C VAL A 217 7.16 -1.62 4.72
N ILE A 218 6.13 -0.85 5.01
CA ILE A 218 5.10 -1.16 5.99
C ILE A 218 3.86 -1.59 5.22
N SER A 219 3.38 -2.79 5.46
CA SER A 219 2.21 -3.38 4.84
C SER A 219 1.17 -3.74 5.89
N PHE A 220 -0.11 -3.79 5.53
CA PHE A 220 -1.20 -4.07 6.46
C PHE A 220 -1.93 -5.38 6.17
N HIS A 221 -1.58 -6.04 5.08
CA HIS A 221 -2.12 -7.34 4.73
C HIS A 221 -1.10 -8.25 4.03
N SER A 222 -1.44 -9.54 3.99
CA SER A 222 -0.59 -10.63 3.48
C SER A 222 -0.15 -10.47 2.03
N ILE A 223 -0.97 -9.82 1.20
CA ILE A 223 -0.72 -9.71 -0.25
C ILE A 223 0.44 -8.73 -0.51
N GLU A 224 0.44 -7.57 0.16
CA GLU A 224 1.52 -6.60 0.08
C GLU A 224 2.84 -7.20 0.59
N ASP A 225 2.83 -7.82 1.79
CA ASP A 225 4.02 -8.44 2.38
C ASP A 225 4.59 -9.55 1.48
N ARG A 226 3.70 -10.37 0.86
CA ARG A 226 4.08 -11.43 -0.08
C ARG A 226 4.72 -10.86 -1.34
N LEU A 227 4.17 -9.76 -1.89
CA LEU A 227 4.75 -9.07 -3.03
C LEU A 227 6.17 -8.60 -2.73
N VAL A 228 6.35 -7.89 -1.61
CA VAL A 228 7.66 -7.40 -1.16
C VAL A 228 8.65 -8.54 -1.01
N LYS A 229 8.27 -9.59 -0.26
CA LYS A 229 9.13 -10.77 -0.04
C LYS A 229 9.54 -11.44 -1.35
N ASN A 230 8.59 -11.65 -2.26
CA ASN A 230 8.85 -12.37 -3.51
C ASN A 230 9.74 -11.56 -4.46
N LEU A 231 9.58 -10.23 -4.50
CA LEU A 231 10.32 -9.36 -5.40
C LEU A 231 11.82 -9.26 -5.03
N PHE A 232 12.12 -9.32 -3.73
CA PHE A 232 13.49 -9.21 -3.22
C PHE A 232 14.09 -10.55 -2.77
N LYS A 233 13.33 -11.64 -2.88
CA LYS A 233 13.88 -12.98 -2.61
C LYS A 233 14.94 -13.28 -3.66
N HIS A 234 16.13 -13.66 -3.19
CA HIS A 234 17.15 -14.22 -4.08
C HIS A 234 16.57 -15.50 -4.73
N LYS A 235 16.49 -15.52 -6.04
CA LYS A 235 16.19 -16.75 -6.78
C LYS A 235 17.49 -17.57 -6.79
N GLU A 236 17.64 -18.50 -5.86
CA GLU A 236 18.54 -19.61 -6.08
C GLU A 236 18.09 -20.25 -7.39
N ASN A 237 18.94 -20.24 -8.39
CA ASN A 237 18.70 -21.02 -9.60
C ASN A 237 18.62 -22.47 -9.14
N ILE A 238 17.43 -23.06 -9.10
CA ILE A 238 17.25 -24.49 -8.94
C ILE A 238 17.73 -25.10 -10.26
N HIS A 239 19.02 -25.29 -10.36
CA HIS A 239 19.58 -26.09 -11.43
C HIS A 239 19.23 -27.55 -11.13
N GLU A 240 18.73 -28.23 -12.13
CA GLU A 240 18.69 -29.70 -12.14
C GLU A 240 20.08 -30.21 -11.72
N LYS A 241 20.12 -31.17 -10.80
CA LYS A 241 21.27 -31.65 -10.05
C LYS A 241 22.48 -32.20 -10.85
N ARG A 242 22.69 -31.79 -12.11
CA ARG A 242 23.69 -32.45 -13.00
C ARG A 242 24.70 -31.54 -13.70
N ILE A 243 24.70 -30.25 -13.50
CA ILE A 243 25.71 -29.38 -14.14
C ILE A 243 26.23 -28.36 -13.12
N PRO A 244 27.54 -28.41 -12.76
CA PRO A 244 28.18 -27.39 -11.91
C PRO A 244 28.45 -26.15 -12.75
N ILE A 245 27.46 -25.26 -12.92
CA ILE A 245 27.68 -23.92 -13.48
C ILE A 245 27.93 -22.97 -12.31
N LYS A 246 29.17 -22.54 -12.14
CA LYS A 246 29.59 -21.43 -11.29
C LYS A 246 28.97 -20.13 -11.83
N ASN A 247 27.77 -19.78 -11.40
CA ASN A 247 27.23 -18.43 -11.44
C ASN A 247 26.43 -18.21 -10.16
N ASP A 248 27.14 -18.24 -9.03
CA ASP A 248 26.64 -17.70 -7.77
C ASP A 248 26.64 -16.16 -7.88
N SER A 249 25.66 -15.62 -8.57
CA SER A 249 25.41 -14.17 -8.47
C SER A 249 25.02 -13.89 -7.02
N LEU A 250 25.86 -13.16 -6.32
CA LEU A 250 25.59 -12.72 -4.96
C LEU A 250 24.24 -12.00 -4.91
N PRO A 251 23.48 -12.16 -3.83
CA PRO A 251 22.20 -11.48 -3.68
C PRO A 251 22.40 -9.97 -3.73
N GLU A 252 21.67 -9.29 -4.62
CA GLU A 252 21.75 -7.82 -4.73
C GLU A 252 21.10 -7.12 -3.53
N PHE A 253 20.16 -7.78 -2.87
CA PHE A 253 19.40 -7.24 -1.75
C PHE A 253 19.28 -8.26 -0.62
N LYS A 254 19.35 -7.76 0.62
CA LYS A 254 19.05 -8.51 1.86
C LYS A 254 17.71 -8.05 2.42
N VAL A 255 16.80 -8.98 2.67
CA VAL A 255 15.48 -8.71 3.28
C VAL A 255 15.52 -9.14 4.74
N SER A 256 15.05 -8.27 5.65
CA SER A 256 14.93 -8.60 7.07
C SER A 256 13.88 -9.67 7.34
N LYS A 257 13.94 -10.28 8.53
CA LYS A 257 12.77 -10.97 9.10
C LYS A 257 11.61 -9.99 9.21
N LEU A 258 10.39 -10.50 9.28
CA LEU A 258 9.22 -9.69 9.52
C LEU A 258 9.30 -9.00 10.88
N ILE A 259 9.04 -7.71 10.92
CA ILE A 259 8.94 -6.90 12.14
C ILE A 259 7.48 -6.53 12.32
N ILE A 260 6.94 -6.84 13.48
CA ILE A 260 5.55 -6.52 13.88
C ILE A 260 5.59 -5.44 14.97
N PRO A 261 4.50 -4.66 15.13
CA PRO A 261 4.43 -3.67 16.21
C PRO A 261 4.47 -4.35 17.58
N SER A 262 4.99 -3.65 18.57
CA SER A 262 4.91 -4.07 19.98
C SER A 262 3.51 -3.87 20.54
N ASP A 263 3.18 -4.55 21.65
CA ASP A 263 1.89 -4.37 22.32
C ASP A 263 1.69 -2.91 22.74
N GLN A 264 2.73 -2.24 23.25
CA GLN A 264 2.69 -0.80 23.57
C GLN A 264 2.36 0.08 22.37
N GLU A 265 2.91 -0.23 21.20
CA GLU A 265 2.60 0.51 19.97
C GLU A 265 1.14 0.28 19.55
N VAL A 266 0.62 -0.94 19.70
CA VAL A 266 -0.77 -1.27 19.40
C VAL A 266 -1.73 -0.58 20.38
N GLU A 267 -1.38 -0.49 21.67
CA GLU A 267 -2.16 0.24 22.66
C GLU A 267 -2.27 1.74 22.33
N MET A 268 -1.14 2.36 21.96
CA MET A 268 -1.11 3.78 21.55
C MET A 268 -1.79 4.03 20.22
N ASN A 269 -1.75 3.06 19.30
CA ASN A 269 -2.32 3.16 17.96
C ASN A 269 -2.89 1.81 17.51
N VAL A 270 -4.16 1.58 17.79
CA VAL A 270 -4.87 0.34 17.42
C VAL A 270 -4.81 0.03 15.92
N ARG A 271 -4.65 1.06 15.06
CA ARG A 271 -4.52 0.89 13.61
C ARG A 271 -3.20 0.22 13.21
N SER A 272 -2.17 0.29 14.06
CA SER A 272 -0.87 -0.38 13.83
C SER A 272 -0.93 -1.90 13.98
N ARG A 273 -1.96 -2.46 14.63
CA ARG A 273 -2.08 -3.89 14.97
C ARG A 273 -1.81 -4.84 13.80
N SER A 274 -2.18 -4.47 12.59
CA SER A 274 -2.00 -5.29 11.39
C SER A 274 -0.72 -4.95 10.61
N ALA A 275 0.06 -3.98 11.08
CA ALA A 275 1.28 -3.54 10.41
C ALA A 275 2.35 -4.64 10.37
N ARG A 276 3.03 -4.70 9.24
CA ARG A 276 4.10 -5.66 8.94
C ARG A 276 5.23 -4.91 8.26
N MET A 277 6.34 -4.74 8.94
CA MET A 277 7.47 -3.99 8.39
C MET A 277 8.56 -4.93 7.88
N ARG A 278 9.09 -4.64 6.69
CA ARG A 278 10.31 -5.23 6.15
C ARG A 278 11.33 -4.16 5.85
N VAL A 279 12.56 -4.48 6.14
CA VAL A 279 13.73 -3.67 5.78
C VAL A 279 14.49 -4.41 4.68
N ILE A 280 14.67 -3.76 3.55
CA ILE A 280 15.38 -4.28 2.39
C ILE A 280 16.65 -3.43 2.25
N THR A 281 17.82 -4.07 2.31
CA THR A 281 19.12 -3.39 2.20
C THR A 281 19.78 -3.79 0.89
N LYS A 282 20.24 -2.81 0.09
CA LYS A 282 21.05 -3.05 -1.11
C LYS A 282 22.49 -3.40 -0.68
N LEU A 283 23.02 -4.49 -1.20
CA LEU A 283 24.33 -5.04 -0.85
C LEU A 283 25.47 -4.49 -1.71
#